data_261a53a52e307cbe37ac75ea80eb23c8
#
_entry.id   261a53a52e307cbe37ac75ea80eb23c8
#
_cell.length_a   1.000
_cell.length_b   1.000
_cell.length_c   1.000
_cell.angle_alpha   90.00
_cell.angle_beta   90.00
_cell.angle_gamma   90.00
#
_symmetry.space_group_name_H-M   'P 1'
#
loop_
_entity.id
_entity.type
_entity.pdbx_description
1 polymer ?
#
loop_
_entity_poly.entity_id
_entity_poly.type
_entity_poly.pdbx_seq_one_letter_code
_entity_poly.pdbx_strand_id
1 'polypeptide(L)'
;MNDEKRSTKPVCVVAGVGPGNGAAFARRFAAEGFAVALLARRTELSQEIAGTLPGARAYACDVSDAASVKAAFAAIRGDLGEVEVLVYNAGTGVWGNIEEVSAEDFEKSWRVNTLGAFLVSKEVVPAMKAAKRGSIVFIGATASRRGNVKTAAFAPAKAAQRSLAESMARYLWPAGVHVSIIVVDGVVDLPFTRQRMPGKPDGFFIKPDDVAETAFVLTQQKPSAWSFEVEARPFGETW
;
A
#
# COMPACT_ATOMS: atom_id res chain seq x y z
N MET A 1 -1.36 24.71 28.80
CA MET A 1 -2.12 24.71 27.54
C MET A 1 -1.10 24.92 26.44
N ASN A 2 -0.56 23.78 25.92
CA ASN A 2 0.37 23.82 24.80
C ASN A 2 -0.46 23.61 23.55
N ASP A 3 -0.76 24.67 22.81
CA ASP A 3 -1.12 24.62 21.40
C ASP A 3 0.15 24.27 20.59
N GLU A 4 0.59 23.02 20.69
CA GLU A 4 1.56 22.50 19.73
C GLU A 4 0.86 22.52 18.36
N LYS A 5 1.33 23.41 17.49
CA LYS A 5 0.88 23.58 16.12
C LYS A 5 0.73 22.20 15.45
N ARG A 6 -0.53 21.76 15.25
CA ARG A 6 -0.83 20.64 14.35
C ARG A 6 -0.07 20.87 13.06
N SER A 7 0.65 19.87 12.61
CA SER A 7 1.37 19.92 11.35
C SER A 7 0.43 20.40 10.24
N THR A 8 0.79 21.46 9.53
CA THR A 8 0.05 21.95 8.37
C THR A 8 0.31 21.10 7.12
N LYS A 9 1.16 20.07 7.25
CA LYS A 9 1.53 19.18 6.15
C LYS A 9 0.41 18.17 5.88
N PRO A 10 0.15 17.86 4.60
CA PRO A 10 -0.74 16.75 4.26
C PRO A 10 -0.19 15.42 4.80
N VAL A 11 -1.07 14.53 5.24
CA VAL A 11 -0.68 13.26 5.84
C VAL A 11 -0.79 12.13 4.83
N CYS A 12 0.30 11.38 4.66
CA CYS A 12 0.33 10.13 3.89
C CYS A 12 0.52 8.94 4.83
N VAL A 13 -0.36 7.95 4.75
CA VAL A 13 -0.19 6.66 5.43
C VAL A 13 0.35 5.63 4.46
N VAL A 14 1.47 5.01 4.80
CA VAL A 14 2.00 3.83 4.11
C VAL A 14 1.73 2.60 4.98
N ALA A 15 0.70 1.83 4.62
CA ALA A 15 0.36 0.59 5.31
C ALA A 15 1.16 -0.58 4.72
N GLY A 16 2.06 -1.15 5.52
CA GLY A 16 2.97 -2.22 5.10
C GLY A 16 4.35 -1.70 4.69
N VAL A 17 5.15 -1.34 5.68
CA VAL A 17 6.53 -0.86 5.48
C VAL A 17 7.52 -2.01 5.56
N GLY A 18 8.25 -2.20 4.47
CA GLY A 18 9.38 -3.10 4.31
C GLY A 18 10.50 -2.39 3.55
N PRO A 19 11.67 -3.04 3.33
CA PRO A 19 12.84 -2.42 2.72
C PRO A 19 12.68 -2.08 1.23
N GLY A 20 11.64 -2.59 0.57
CA GLY A 20 11.33 -2.31 -0.84
C GLY A 20 10.33 -1.19 -1.02
N ASN A 21 9.17 -1.51 -1.63
CA ASN A 21 8.16 -0.53 -1.99
C ASN A 21 7.73 0.36 -0.81
N GLY A 22 7.55 -0.22 0.41
CA GLY A 22 7.13 0.55 1.58
C GLY A 22 8.11 1.68 1.94
N ALA A 23 9.41 1.40 1.93
CA ALA A 23 10.45 2.41 2.15
C ALA A 23 10.50 3.44 1.00
N ALA A 24 10.30 2.99 -0.24
CA ALA A 24 10.29 3.88 -1.41
C ALA A 24 9.08 4.84 -1.37
N PHE A 25 7.89 4.37 -1.05
CA PHE A 25 6.72 5.23 -0.83
C PHE A 25 6.99 6.26 0.26
N ALA A 26 7.56 5.83 1.40
CA ALA A 26 7.88 6.73 2.49
C ALA A 26 8.79 7.88 2.04
N ARG A 27 9.89 7.56 1.35
CA ARG A 27 10.83 8.56 0.81
C ARG A 27 10.15 9.50 -0.20
N ARG A 28 9.39 8.91 -1.13
CA ARG A 28 8.76 9.69 -2.21
C ARG A 28 7.76 10.71 -1.67
N PHE A 29 6.86 10.31 -0.77
CA PHE A 29 5.88 11.22 -0.19
C PHE A 29 6.51 12.23 0.78
N ALA A 30 7.52 11.82 1.56
CA ALA A 30 8.25 12.76 2.43
C ALA A 30 8.98 13.86 1.62
N ALA A 31 9.57 13.52 0.47
CA ALA A 31 10.22 14.47 -0.44
C ALA A 31 9.25 15.53 -0.99
N GLU A 32 7.95 15.18 -1.11
CA GLU A 32 6.89 16.10 -1.53
C GLU A 32 6.24 16.86 -0.36
N GLY A 33 6.85 16.80 0.81
CA GLY A 33 6.42 17.59 1.97
C GLY A 33 5.31 16.96 2.81
N PHE A 34 4.90 15.72 2.56
CA PHE A 34 3.95 15.02 3.41
C PHE A 34 4.54 14.69 4.78
N ALA A 35 3.71 14.73 5.82
CA ALA A 35 3.95 13.99 7.04
C ALA A 35 3.59 12.52 6.77
N VAL A 36 4.53 11.60 7.00
CA VAL A 36 4.35 10.20 6.59
C VAL A 36 4.18 9.29 7.80
N ALA A 37 3.04 8.62 7.91
CA ALA A 37 2.79 7.57 8.90
C ALA A 37 3.16 6.19 8.33
N LEU A 38 4.10 5.52 8.97
CA LEU A 38 4.67 4.24 8.56
C LEU A 38 4.10 3.10 9.40
N LEU A 39 3.21 2.29 8.82
CA LEU A 39 2.57 1.20 9.53
C LEU A 39 3.26 -0.15 9.25
N ALA A 40 3.68 -0.82 10.32
CA ALA A 40 4.23 -2.16 10.27
C ALA A 40 3.92 -2.92 11.57
N ARG A 41 3.89 -4.25 11.53
CA ARG A 41 3.71 -5.09 12.72
C ARG A 41 4.90 -5.00 13.67
N ARG A 42 6.10 -4.97 13.11
CA ARG A 42 7.37 -4.73 13.80
C ARG A 42 7.89 -3.38 13.34
N THR A 43 8.25 -2.53 14.28
CA THR A 43 8.50 -1.11 14.00
C THR A 43 9.98 -0.75 13.83
N GLU A 44 10.92 -1.68 14.05
CA GLU A 44 12.36 -1.39 14.04
C GLU A 44 12.79 -0.73 12.72
N LEU A 45 12.47 -1.37 11.59
CA LEU A 45 12.80 -0.81 10.27
C LEU A 45 12.02 0.48 9.98
N SER A 46 10.75 0.56 10.35
CA SER A 46 9.94 1.76 10.10
C SER A 46 10.39 2.94 10.98
N GLN A 47 10.91 2.69 12.18
CA GLN A 47 11.54 3.71 13.04
C GLN A 47 12.86 4.21 12.44
N GLU A 48 13.70 3.28 11.94
CA GLU A 48 14.93 3.63 11.24
C GLU A 48 14.64 4.54 10.03
N ILE A 49 13.69 4.15 9.19
CA ILE A 49 13.28 4.95 8.03
C ILE A 49 12.73 6.31 8.48
N ALA A 50 11.84 6.34 9.48
CA ALA A 50 11.27 7.57 10.00
C ALA A 50 12.33 8.53 10.53
N GLY A 51 13.38 8.00 11.16
CA GLY A 51 14.51 8.80 11.65
C GLY A 51 15.29 9.55 10.56
N THR A 52 15.18 9.11 9.31
CA THR A 52 15.84 9.75 8.16
C THR A 52 14.92 10.71 7.37
N LEU A 53 13.62 10.72 7.67
CA LEU A 53 12.63 11.46 6.89
C LEU A 53 11.92 12.52 7.74
N PRO A 54 12.07 13.83 7.43
CA PRO A 54 11.45 14.90 8.21
C PRO A 54 9.92 14.80 8.25
N GLY A 55 9.36 14.64 9.44
CA GLY A 55 7.91 14.54 9.66
C GLY A 55 7.34 13.14 9.52
N ALA A 56 8.17 12.11 9.30
CA ALA A 56 7.74 10.73 9.31
C ALA A 56 7.67 10.16 10.74
N ARG A 57 6.69 9.29 11.00
CA ARG A 57 6.54 8.56 12.26
C ARG A 57 6.16 7.11 12.02
N ALA A 58 6.67 6.21 12.85
CA ALA A 58 6.37 4.78 12.80
C ALA A 58 5.28 4.42 13.81
N TYR A 59 4.34 3.56 13.38
CA TYR A 59 3.24 3.07 14.19
C TYR A 59 3.15 1.56 14.09
N ALA A 60 3.05 0.88 15.23
CA ALA A 60 2.77 -0.55 15.27
C ALA A 60 1.33 -0.80 14.80
N CYS A 61 1.17 -1.63 13.79
CA CYS A 61 -0.13 -1.95 13.25
C CYS A 61 -0.13 -3.33 12.57
N ASP A 62 -0.95 -4.23 13.08
CA ASP A 62 -1.36 -5.42 12.34
C ASP A 62 -2.62 -5.08 11.54
N VAL A 63 -2.49 -4.95 10.23
CA VAL A 63 -3.61 -4.59 9.35
C VAL A 63 -4.72 -5.65 9.33
N SER A 64 -4.44 -6.88 9.75
CA SER A 64 -5.42 -7.97 9.83
C SER A 64 -6.24 -7.99 11.13
N ASP A 65 -5.91 -7.07 12.07
CA ASP A 65 -6.62 -6.90 13.36
C ASP A 65 -7.30 -5.52 13.42
N ALA A 66 -8.62 -5.53 13.55
CA ALA A 66 -9.43 -4.31 13.58
C ALA A 66 -9.10 -3.39 14.78
N ALA A 67 -8.77 -3.97 15.95
CA ALA A 67 -8.42 -3.19 17.13
C ALA A 67 -7.06 -2.50 16.95
N SER A 68 -6.07 -3.21 16.41
CA SER A 68 -4.76 -2.68 16.06
C SER A 68 -4.86 -1.54 15.04
N VAL A 69 -5.65 -1.72 13.98
CA VAL A 69 -5.87 -0.67 12.97
C VAL A 69 -6.51 0.57 13.59
N LYS A 70 -7.58 0.40 14.38
CA LYS A 70 -8.26 1.51 15.04
C LYS A 70 -7.33 2.30 15.97
N ALA A 71 -6.52 1.60 16.77
CA ALA A 71 -5.56 2.22 17.68
C ALA A 71 -4.47 3.01 16.92
N ALA A 72 -3.89 2.41 15.86
CA ALA A 72 -2.89 3.08 15.05
C ALA A 72 -3.44 4.35 14.38
N PHE A 73 -4.64 4.31 13.80
CA PHE A 73 -5.24 5.49 13.17
C PHE A 73 -5.68 6.56 14.17
N ALA A 74 -6.08 6.19 15.39
CA ALA A 74 -6.32 7.16 16.46
C ALA A 74 -5.03 7.92 16.83
N ALA A 75 -3.91 7.21 16.95
CA ALA A 75 -2.61 7.83 17.21
C ALA A 75 -2.16 8.73 16.04
N ILE A 76 -2.31 8.27 14.78
CA ILE A 76 -1.96 9.08 13.59
C ILE A 76 -2.76 10.38 13.57
N ARG A 77 -4.07 10.34 13.81
CA ARG A 77 -4.91 11.54 13.85
C ARG A 77 -4.50 12.50 14.96
N GLY A 78 -4.11 11.97 16.12
CA GLY A 78 -3.61 12.78 17.22
C GLY A 78 -2.28 13.46 16.92
N ASP A 79 -1.35 12.73 16.34
CA ASP A 79 0.03 13.16 16.12
C ASP A 79 0.23 13.99 14.84
N LEU A 80 -0.41 13.59 13.74
CA LEU A 80 -0.16 14.15 12.40
C LEU A 80 -1.37 14.87 11.83
N GLY A 81 -2.58 14.46 12.17
CA GLY A 81 -3.83 14.97 11.60
C GLY A 81 -4.57 13.98 10.73
N GLU A 82 -5.55 14.48 9.97
CA GLU A 82 -6.37 13.65 9.08
C GLU A 82 -5.58 13.21 7.83
N VAL A 83 -5.84 11.98 7.41
CA VAL A 83 -5.11 11.35 6.31
C VAL A 83 -5.64 11.85 4.96
N GLU A 84 -4.75 12.37 4.13
CA GLU A 84 -5.05 12.76 2.75
C GLU A 84 -4.71 11.68 1.74
N VAL A 85 -3.66 10.89 2.00
CA VAL A 85 -3.22 9.82 1.11
C VAL A 85 -3.05 8.52 1.90
N LEU A 86 -3.62 7.44 1.38
CA LEU A 86 -3.38 6.10 1.85
C LEU A 86 -2.72 5.29 0.74
N VAL A 87 -1.53 4.75 0.99
CA VAL A 87 -0.89 3.73 0.16
C VAL A 87 -1.00 2.39 0.88
N TYR A 88 -1.86 1.50 0.40
CA TYR A 88 -2.00 0.16 0.95
C TYR A 88 -1.05 -0.82 0.24
N ASN A 89 0.10 -1.03 0.85
CA ASN A 89 1.18 -1.90 0.37
C ASN A 89 1.33 -3.19 1.20
N ALA A 90 0.61 -3.31 2.33
CA ALA A 90 0.67 -4.51 3.13
C ALA A 90 0.20 -5.73 2.31
N GLY A 91 0.99 -6.78 2.39
CA GLY A 91 0.71 -8.02 1.69
C GLY A 91 1.49 -9.19 2.28
N THR A 92 1.00 -10.38 2.05
CA THR A 92 1.72 -11.62 2.33
C THR A 92 1.57 -12.55 1.14
N GLY A 93 2.69 -13.05 0.65
CA GLY A 93 2.74 -14.06 -0.41
C GLY A 93 2.80 -15.45 0.23
N VAL A 94 1.67 -16.12 0.29
CA VAL A 94 1.63 -17.56 0.55
C VAL A 94 1.67 -18.26 -0.80
N TRP A 95 2.76 -18.99 -1.04
CA TRP A 95 3.03 -19.65 -2.31
C TRP A 95 2.82 -21.15 -2.16
N GLY A 96 2.02 -21.73 -3.04
CA GLY A 96 1.73 -23.15 -3.10
C GLY A 96 0.56 -23.42 -4.02
N ASN A 97 0.44 -24.68 -4.47
CA ASN A 97 -0.72 -25.16 -5.22
C ASN A 97 -1.88 -25.54 -4.28
N ILE A 98 -2.98 -26.02 -4.83
CA ILE A 98 -4.20 -26.36 -4.08
C ILE A 98 -4.00 -27.49 -3.04
N GLU A 99 -3.03 -28.36 -3.25
CA GLU A 99 -2.72 -29.46 -2.34
C GLU A 99 -1.73 -29.05 -1.23
N GLU A 100 -0.88 -28.06 -1.50
CA GLU A 100 0.18 -27.60 -0.61
C GLU A 100 -0.31 -26.51 0.38
N VAL A 101 -1.30 -25.69 -0.02
CA VAL A 101 -1.77 -24.56 0.79
C VAL A 101 -2.75 -25.06 1.84
N SER A 102 -2.46 -24.80 3.12
CA SER A 102 -3.39 -25.06 4.22
C SER A 102 -4.55 -24.05 4.24
N ALA A 103 -5.67 -24.43 4.86
CA ALA A 103 -6.79 -23.51 5.06
C ALA A 103 -6.39 -22.27 5.89
N GLU A 104 -5.50 -22.47 6.90
CA GLU A 104 -4.97 -21.40 7.72
C GLU A 104 -4.11 -20.40 6.89
N ASP A 105 -3.24 -20.89 6.03
CA ASP A 105 -2.43 -20.05 5.15
C ASP A 105 -3.29 -19.33 4.12
N PHE A 106 -4.33 -19.96 3.60
CA PHE A 106 -5.30 -19.32 2.72
C PHE A 106 -6.01 -18.16 3.43
N GLU A 107 -6.54 -18.41 4.64
CA GLU A 107 -7.19 -17.39 5.46
C GLU A 107 -6.23 -16.25 5.80
N LYS A 108 -5.01 -16.55 6.23
CA LYS A 108 -3.98 -15.56 6.54
C LYS A 108 -3.66 -14.66 5.33
N SER A 109 -3.54 -15.26 4.14
CA SER A 109 -3.34 -14.50 2.91
C SER A 109 -4.50 -13.54 2.66
N TRP A 110 -5.74 -14.01 2.80
CA TRP A 110 -6.93 -13.18 2.63
C TRP A 110 -7.03 -12.08 3.69
N ARG A 111 -6.78 -12.40 4.96
CA ARG A 111 -6.84 -11.45 6.06
C ARG A 111 -5.88 -10.27 5.85
N VAL A 112 -4.64 -10.52 5.44
CA VAL A 112 -3.67 -9.43 5.22
C VAL A 112 -3.96 -8.68 3.92
N ASN A 113 -4.15 -9.38 2.80
CA ASN A 113 -4.26 -8.71 1.50
C ASN A 113 -5.62 -8.02 1.30
N THR A 114 -6.72 -8.61 1.78
CA THR A 114 -8.09 -8.15 1.51
C THR A 114 -8.74 -7.49 2.73
N LEU A 115 -8.88 -8.23 3.85
CA LEU A 115 -9.53 -7.70 5.05
C LEU A 115 -8.77 -6.49 5.59
N GLY A 116 -7.44 -6.55 5.64
CA GLY A 116 -6.62 -5.43 6.07
C GLY A 116 -6.79 -4.19 5.19
N ALA A 117 -6.87 -4.37 3.86
CA ALA A 117 -7.18 -3.28 2.94
C ALA A 117 -8.53 -2.62 3.26
N PHE A 118 -9.55 -3.42 3.54
CA PHE A 118 -10.87 -2.95 3.95
C PHE A 118 -10.83 -2.21 5.30
N LEU A 119 -10.21 -2.78 6.32
CA LEU A 119 -10.14 -2.19 7.66
C LEU A 119 -9.43 -0.82 7.65
N VAL A 120 -8.27 -0.76 7.02
CA VAL A 120 -7.48 0.48 6.91
C VAL A 120 -8.23 1.54 6.11
N SER A 121 -8.91 1.16 5.04
CA SER A 121 -9.71 2.08 4.24
C SER A 121 -10.88 2.68 5.04
N LYS A 122 -11.52 1.89 5.90
CA LYS A 122 -12.61 2.38 6.78
C LYS A 122 -12.16 3.51 7.70
N GLU A 123 -10.91 3.56 8.11
CA GLU A 123 -10.39 4.60 9.00
C GLU A 123 -10.20 5.95 8.28
N VAL A 124 -9.91 5.96 6.98
CA VAL A 124 -9.62 7.19 6.23
C VAL A 124 -10.81 7.75 5.46
N VAL A 125 -11.69 6.87 4.98
CA VAL A 125 -12.81 7.24 4.09
C VAL A 125 -13.73 8.31 4.67
N PRO A 126 -14.16 8.29 5.94
CA PRO A 126 -15.06 9.31 6.48
C PRO A 126 -14.51 10.73 6.38
N ALA A 127 -13.26 10.93 6.77
CA ALA A 127 -12.61 12.24 6.73
C ALA A 127 -12.36 12.71 5.30
N MET A 128 -11.87 11.81 4.41
CA MET A 128 -11.68 12.12 2.99
C MET A 128 -12.98 12.54 2.31
N LYS A 129 -14.10 11.85 2.58
CA LYS A 129 -15.43 12.23 2.04
C LYS A 129 -15.89 13.59 2.56
N ALA A 130 -15.74 13.84 3.85
CA ALA A 130 -16.10 15.14 4.45
C ALA A 130 -15.28 16.29 3.83
N ALA A 131 -14.01 16.06 3.57
CA ALA A 131 -13.12 17.02 2.92
C ALA A 131 -13.33 17.11 1.38
N LYS A 132 -14.08 16.18 0.78
CA LYS A 132 -14.24 16.00 -0.67
C LYS A 132 -12.91 15.92 -1.43
N ARG A 133 -11.92 15.35 -0.79
CA ARG A 133 -10.58 15.14 -1.34
C ARG A 133 -9.88 13.99 -0.61
N GLY A 134 -9.00 13.34 -1.30
CA GLY A 134 -8.15 12.26 -0.78
C GLY A 134 -7.79 11.28 -1.88
N SER A 135 -6.76 10.49 -1.64
CA SER A 135 -6.31 9.45 -2.57
C SER A 135 -6.02 8.16 -1.83
N ILE A 136 -6.54 7.06 -2.35
CA ILE A 136 -6.27 5.71 -1.85
C ILE A 136 -5.64 4.91 -3.00
N VAL A 137 -4.40 4.49 -2.82
CA VAL A 137 -3.64 3.70 -3.79
C VAL A 137 -3.41 2.31 -3.23
N PHE A 138 -3.99 1.30 -3.87
CA PHE A 138 -3.73 -0.10 -3.55
C PHE A 138 -2.55 -0.62 -4.36
N ILE A 139 -1.69 -1.40 -3.72
CA ILE A 139 -0.60 -2.08 -4.42
C ILE A 139 -1.04 -3.53 -4.70
N GLY A 140 -1.43 -3.73 -5.94
CA GLY A 140 -1.79 -5.01 -6.53
C GLY A 140 -0.56 -5.80 -6.99
N ALA A 141 -0.81 -6.86 -7.71
CA ALA A 141 0.20 -7.74 -8.32
C ALA A 141 -0.39 -8.38 -9.58
N THR A 142 0.44 -9.04 -10.40
CA THR A 142 -0.01 -9.97 -11.47
C THR A 142 -1.17 -10.85 -10.99
N ALA A 143 -1.04 -11.35 -9.75
CA ALA A 143 -2.02 -12.19 -9.08
C ALA A 143 -3.38 -11.51 -8.84
N SER A 144 -3.49 -10.20 -8.97
CA SER A 144 -4.78 -9.49 -8.91
C SER A 144 -5.65 -9.75 -10.14
N ARG A 145 -5.05 -10.16 -11.26
CA ARG A 145 -5.71 -10.38 -12.56
C ARG A 145 -5.78 -11.83 -12.97
N ARG A 146 -4.78 -12.63 -12.60
CA ARG A 146 -4.67 -14.03 -13.00
C ARG A 146 -3.99 -14.89 -11.95
N GLY A 147 -4.51 -16.08 -11.71
CA GLY A 147 -3.85 -17.10 -10.91
C GLY A 147 -2.70 -17.79 -11.67
N ASN A 148 -1.82 -18.41 -10.90
CA ASN A 148 -0.76 -19.28 -11.37
C ASN A 148 -0.79 -20.57 -10.53
N VAL A 149 -0.15 -21.64 -10.99
CA VAL A 149 -0.12 -22.95 -10.30
C VAL A 149 0.25 -22.80 -8.81
N LYS A 150 1.19 -21.92 -8.47
CA LYS A 150 1.66 -21.73 -7.08
C LYS A 150 1.06 -20.52 -6.36
N THR A 151 -0.08 -20.02 -6.79
CA THR A 151 -0.71 -18.84 -6.17
C THR A 151 -2.10 -19.13 -5.61
N ALA A 152 -2.37 -20.38 -5.19
CA ALA A 152 -3.69 -20.80 -4.73
C ALA A 152 -4.24 -19.96 -3.57
N ALA A 153 -3.41 -19.45 -2.67
CA ALA A 153 -3.83 -18.52 -1.61
C ALA A 153 -3.66 -17.05 -2.00
N PHE A 154 -2.57 -16.73 -2.70
CA PHE A 154 -2.20 -15.33 -2.97
C PHE A 154 -3.09 -14.68 -4.05
N ALA A 155 -3.37 -15.40 -5.15
CA ALA A 155 -4.15 -14.82 -6.24
C ALA A 155 -5.62 -14.54 -5.87
N PRO A 156 -6.37 -15.43 -5.19
CA PRO A 156 -7.71 -15.10 -4.72
C PRO A 156 -7.75 -13.89 -3.80
N ALA A 157 -6.77 -13.77 -2.88
CA ALA A 157 -6.68 -12.64 -1.98
C ALA A 157 -6.38 -11.31 -2.71
N LYS A 158 -5.48 -11.32 -3.69
CA LYS A 158 -5.16 -10.13 -4.50
C LYS A 158 -6.27 -9.78 -5.49
N ALA A 159 -6.98 -10.76 -6.04
CA ALA A 159 -8.17 -10.52 -6.86
C ALA A 159 -9.31 -9.90 -6.04
N ALA A 160 -9.53 -10.39 -4.81
CA ALA A 160 -10.50 -9.79 -3.88
C ALA A 160 -10.12 -8.36 -3.48
N GLN A 161 -8.83 -8.06 -3.25
CA GLN A 161 -8.34 -6.70 -3.01
C GLN A 161 -8.65 -5.78 -4.20
N ARG A 162 -8.41 -6.25 -5.44
CA ARG A 162 -8.73 -5.48 -6.65
C ARG A 162 -10.22 -5.20 -6.78
N SER A 163 -11.06 -6.21 -6.54
CA SER A 163 -12.52 -6.05 -6.56
C SER A 163 -13.01 -5.07 -5.49
N LEU A 164 -12.43 -5.10 -4.29
CA LEU A 164 -12.69 -4.11 -3.24
C LEU A 164 -12.33 -2.69 -3.71
N ALA A 165 -11.14 -2.52 -4.28
CA ALA A 165 -10.70 -1.22 -4.81
C ALA A 165 -11.66 -0.69 -5.87
N GLU A 166 -12.14 -1.54 -6.79
CA GLU A 166 -13.11 -1.15 -7.82
C GLU A 166 -14.46 -0.72 -7.23
N SER A 167 -14.98 -1.48 -6.26
CA SER A 167 -16.21 -1.11 -5.54
C SER A 167 -16.06 0.24 -4.83
N MET A 168 -14.90 0.45 -4.19
CA MET A 168 -14.59 1.72 -3.52
C MET A 168 -14.47 2.87 -4.51
N ALA A 169 -13.84 2.67 -5.67
CA ALA A 169 -13.70 3.70 -6.70
C ALA A 169 -15.10 4.17 -7.18
N ARG A 170 -15.99 3.24 -7.50
CA ARG A 170 -17.36 3.55 -7.91
C ARG A 170 -18.13 4.37 -6.87
N TYR A 171 -17.93 4.10 -5.60
CA TYR A 171 -18.58 4.79 -4.50
C TYR A 171 -17.96 6.14 -4.15
N LEU A 172 -16.63 6.25 -4.22
CA LEU A 172 -15.88 7.36 -3.65
C LEU A 172 -15.50 8.45 -4.68
N TRP A 173 -15.36 8.11 -5.96
CA TRP A 173 -15.06 9.11 -6.99
C TRP A 173 -16.09 10.22 -7.05
N PRO A 174 -17.42 9.94 -7.05
CA PRO A 174 -18.43 11.00 -6.97
C PRO A 174 -18.35 11.86 -5.70
N ALA A 175 -17.73 11.34 -4.65
CA ALA A 175 -17.50 12.06 -3.39
C ALA A 175 -16.17 12.83 -3.36
N GLY A 176 -15.42 12.88 -4.47
CA GLY A 176 -14.16 13.60 -4.59
C GLY A 176 -12.95 12.87 -4.02
N VAL A 177 -13.02 11.54 -3.82
CA VAL A 177 -11.91 10.72 -3.33
C VAL A 177 -11.43 9.78 -4.43
N HIS A 178 -10.17 9.92 -4.83
CA HIS A 178 -9.56 9.10 -5.86
C HIS A 178 -9.13 7.75 -5.29
N VAL A 179 -9.66 6.67 -5.82
CA VAL A 179 -9.25 5.30 -5.50
C VAL A 179 -8.66 4.66 -6.73
N SER A 180 -7.45 4.13 -6.61
CA SER A 180 -6.70 3.49 -7.69
C SER A 180 -5.96 2.24 -7.22
N ILE A 181 -5.55 1.40 -8.17
CA ILE A 181 -4.72 0.23 -7.92
C ILE A 181 -3.57 0.19 -8.93
N ILE A 182 -2.36 -0.05 -8.44
CA ILE A 182 -1.19 -0.34 -9.26
C ILE A 182 -0.99 -1.84 -9.28
N VAL A 183 -1.14 -2.46 -10.44
CA VAL A 183 -0.78 -3.85 -10.67
C VAL A 183 0.72 -3.92 -10.91
N VAL A 184 1.48 -4.30 -9.89
CA VAL A 184 2.93 -4.53 -10.00
C VAL A 184 3.11 -5.89 -10.70
N ASP A 185 3.32 -5.83 -12.02
CA ASP A 185 3.45 -7.02 -12.87
C ASP A 185 4.92 -7.25 -13.21
N GLY A 186 5.65 -7.76 -12.22
CA GLY A 186 7.07 -8.03 -12.28
C GLY A 186 7.64 -8.37 -10.91
N VAL A 187 8.92 -8.72 -10.90
CA VAL A 187 9.66 -9.03 -9.68
C VAL A 187 10.30 -7.76 -9.14
N VAL A 188 9.92 -7.39 -7.92
CA VAL A 188 10.49 -6.21 -7.25
C VAL A 188 11.97 -6.42 -6.97
N ASP A 189 12.79 -5.41 -7.28
CA ASP A 189 14.24 -5.40 -7.07
C ASP A 189 14.59 -5.31 -5.59
N LEU A 190 14.88 -6.45 -5.00
CA LEU A 190 15.27 -6.59 -3.59
C LEU A 190 16.45 -7.56 -3.47
N PRO A 191 17.29 -7.44 -2.43
CA PRO A 191 18.41 -8.36 -2.24
C PRO A 191 18.01 -9.83 -2.30
N PHE A 192 16.90 -10.21 -1.66
CA PHE A 192 16.43 -11.60 -1.64
C PHE A 192 15.86 -12.08 -2.98
N THR A 193 15.21 -11.19 -3.78
CA THR A 193 14.72 -11.56 -5.11
C THR A 193 15.88 -11.73 -6.09
N ARG A 194 16.91 -10.88 -5.98
CA ARG A 194 18.16 -11.00 -6.73
C ARG A 194 18.88 -12.32 -6.41
N GLN A 195 18.96 -12.69 -5.12
CA GLN A 195 19.57 -13.96 -4.71
C GLN A 195 18.83 -15.20 -5.26
N ARG A 196 17.52 -15.12 -5.39
CA ARG A 196 16.69 -16.21 -5.95
C ARG A 196 16.77 -16.29 -7.47
N MET A 197 17.17 -15.22 -8.12
CA MET A 197 17.19 -15.10 -9.59
C MET A 197 18.53 -14.52 -10.09
N PRO A 198 19.68 -15.17 -9.79
CA PRO A 198 21.02 -14.59 -10.02
C PRO A 198 21.35 -14.40 -11.50
N GLY A 199 20.64 -15.06 -12.42
CA GLY A 199 20.89 -14.96 -13.87
C GLY A 199 20.03 -13.94 -14.59
N LYS A 200 19.14 -13.21 -13.88
CA LYS A 200 18.28 -12.23 -14.53
C LYS A 200 18.99 -10.87 -14.65
N PRO A 201 18.87 -10.20 -15.82
CA PRO A 201 19.44 -8.87 -16.03
C PRO A 201 18.69 -7.81 -15.22
N ASP A 202 19.30 -6.64 -15.04
CA ASP A 202 18.71 -5.52 -14.27
C ASP A 202 17.34 -5.10 -14.80
N GLY A 203 17.15 -5.06 -16.10
CA GLY A 203 15.87 -4.71 -16.74
C GLY A 203 14.72 -5.69 -16.49
N PHE A 204 14.98 -6.85 -15.91
CA PHE A 204 13.95 -7.81 -15.50
C PHE A 204 13.25 -7.40 -14.20
N PHE A 205 13.91 -6.62 -13.36
CA PHE A 205 13.39 -6.25 -12.04
C PHE A 205 12.74 -4.87 -12.07
N ILE A 206 11.62 -4.73 -11.35
CA ILE A 206 10.98 -3.44 -11.14
C ILE A 206 11.57 -2.76 -9.90
N LYS A 207 11.99 -1.52 -10.05
CA LYS A 207 12.57 -0.75 -8.96
C LYS A 207 11.47 -0.23 -8.03
N PRO A 208 11.62 -0.36 -6.70
CA PRO A 208 10.67 0.20 -5.73
C PRO A 208 10.41 1.69 -5.91
N ASP A 209 11.44 2.46 -6.23
CA ASP A 209 11.32 3.92 -6.40
C ASP A 209 10.48 4.28 -7.64
N ASP A 210 10.52 3.50 -8.72
CA ASP A 210 9.68 3.72 -9.91
C ASP A 210 8.20 3.39 -9.63
N VAL A 211 7.94 2.38 -8.79
CA VAL A 211 6.58 2.08 -8.30
C VAL A 211 6.08 3.22 -7.40
N ALA A 212 6.95 3.78 -6.57
CA ALA A 212 6.60 4.89 -5.69
C ALA A 212 6.31 6.17 -6.48
N GLU A 213 7.06 6.44 -7.55
CA GLU A 213 6.76 7.53 -8.49
C GLU A 213 5.38 7.35 -9.12
N THR A 214 5.07 6.15 -9.62
CA THR A 214 3.75 5.84 -10.18
C THR A 214 2.62 6.09 -9.17
N ALA A 215 2.81 5.69 -7.91
CA ALA A 215 1.82 5.93 -6.85
C ALA A 215 1.63 7.42 -6.59
N PHE A 216 2.71 8.19 -6.53
CA PHE A 216 2.63 9.63 -6.34
C PHE A 216 1.91 10.32 -7.49
N VAL A 217 2.26 10.01 -8.73
CA VAL A 217 1.61 10.58 -9.93
C VAL A 217 0.10 10.33 -9.94
N LEU A 218 -0.35 9.13 -9.53
CA LEU A 218 -1.78 8.83 -9.41
C LEU A 218 -2.48 9.80 -8.43
N THR A 219 -1.85 10.15 -7.31
CA THR A 219 -2.44 11.08 -6.33
C THR A 219 -2.55 12.51 -6.85
N GLN A 220 -1.82 12.87 -7.92
CA GLN A 220 -1.79 14.20 -8.52
C GLN A 220 -2.74 14.35 -9.72
N GLN A 221 -3.38 13.29 -10.16
CA GLN A 221 -4.28 13.32 -11.32
C GLN A 221 -5.49 14.22 -11.07
N LYS A 222 -5.94 14.87 -12.12
CA LYS A 222 -7.16 15.70 -12.09
C LYS A 222 -8.42 14.83 -12.18
N PRO A 223 -9.52 15.21 -11.50
CA PRO A 223 -10.75 14.41 -11.45
C PRO A 223 -11.35 14.05 -12.81
N SER A 224 -11.12 14.87 -13.83
CA SER A 224 -11.61 14.61 -15.19
C SER A 224 -10.91 13.46 -15.91
N ALA A 225 -9.78 12.96 -15.35
CA ALA A 225 -8.98 11.90 -15.95
C ALA A 225 -8.32 10.99 -14.89
N TRP A 226 -9.07 10.64 -13.85
CA TRP A 226 -8.60 9.68 -12.86
C TRP A 226 -8.43 8.28 -13.45
N SER A 227 -7.31 7.64 -13.18
CA SER A 227 -7.05 6.25 -13.52
C SER A 227 -7.48 5.34 -12.38
N PHE A 228 -8.25 4.31 -12.68
CA PHE A 228 -8.55 3.28 -11.66
C PHE A 228 -7.44 2.26 -11.54
N GLU A 229 -6.96 1.71 -12.65
CA GLU A 229 -5.97 0.65 -12.68
C GLU A 229 -4.82 1.00 -13.60
N VAL A 230 -3.60 0.88 -13.06
CA VAL A 230 -2.36 1.08 -13.79
C VAL A 230 -1.49 -0.15 -13.63
N GLU A 231 -0.94 -0.67 -14.73
CA GLU A 231 0.04 -1.74 -14.71
C GLU A 231 1.44 -1.16 -14.72
N ALA A 232 2.25 -1.54 -13.74
CA ALA A 232 3.67 -1.23 -13.68
C ALA A 232 4.48 -2.51 -13.94
N ARG A 233 5.25 -2.52 -15.04
CA ARG A 233 6.01 -3.67 -15.49
C ARG A 233 7.41 -3.25 -15.91
N PRO A 234 8.46 -4.01 -15.58
CA PRO A 234 9.79 -3.73 -16.09
C PRO A 234 9.87 -4.07 -17.59
N PHE A 235 10.55 -3.24 -18.35
CA PHE A 235 10.63 -3.37 -19.82
C PHE A 235 11.31 -4.67 -20.30
N GLY A 236 12.13 -5.28 -19.46
CA GLY A 236 12.88 -6.51 -19.77
C GLY A 236 12.16 -7.80 -19.38
N GLU A 237 10.94 -7.73 -18.86
CA GLU A 237 10.14 -8.92 -18.60
C GLU A 237 9.34 -9.32 -19.84
N THR A 238 9.31 -10.61 -20.13
CA THR A 238 8.52 -11.17 -21.26
C THR A 238 7.05 -11.31 -20.85
N TRP A 239 6.19 -10.96 -21.79
CA TRP A 239 4.73 -11.09 -21.65
C TRP A 239 4.26 -12.55 -21.63
#